data_466458cfa56bd0b3b653a010c51fde9e
#
_entry.id   466458cfa56bd0b3b653a010c51fde9e
#
_cell.length_a   1.000
_cell.length_b   1.000
_cell.length_c   1.000
_cell.angle_alpha   90.00
_cell.angle_beta   90.00
_cell.angle_gamma   90.00
#
_symmetry.space_group_name_H-M   'P 1'
#
loop_
_entity.id
_entity.type
_entity.pdbx_description
1 polymer ?
#
loop_
_entity_poly.entity_id
_entity_poly.type
_entity_poly.pdbx_seq_one_letter_code
_entity_poly.pdbx_strand_id
1 'polypeptide(L)'
;MEREKLWTPEFLGMGGSNLFLFMSQYIMVASLPIFIMETLGGGDMEAGLAMTAFQIGAVSCRPLAGRIIDAVNKQRLMRAATIAFFLVMLAFNWLHSEQAIYALRFLHGCIFALATTAAAAMAALVLPASRKGEGIGYFALSTNLAMVVGPLIGLVLIGNFGSIALFAFLTALAALTFLAANARRLPDEVVRPAGRQKKGFHLSDFIERRSLAPALLGGMVFFAYGGILTFIPLYAKSLGLQAETSLFFVVFAFVIILTRPVIGRLFDEKGPDWTVYPGFACFAAGMLLFSQVGTTAGLLVSAAVLGIGFGALSPAFQTLAVESAPAARAGVATATYFWSLDISVGLAAVLLSFVAAQFGYAFMYGICCTAIIFFNAVLYFIWRRTHRKKQSTTMS
;
A
#
# COMPACT_ATOMS: atom_id res chain seq x y z
N MET A 1 -17.21 28.31 9.68
CA MET A 1 -15.96 27.74 10.24
C MET A 1 -14.96 27.59 9.12
N GLU A 2 -13.79 28.23 9.21
CA GLU A 2 -12.72 28.00 8.26
C GLU A 2 -12.28 26.54 8.33
N ARG A 3 -12.18 25.86 7.17
CA ARG A 3 -11.68 24.48 7.12
C ARG A 3 -10.21 24.45 7.54
N GLU A 4 -9.86 23.61 8.50
CA GLU A 4 -8.47 23.39 8.93
C GLU A 4 -7.58 23.03 7.73
N LYS A 5 -6.34 23.56 7.73
CA LYS A 5 -5.40 23.38 6.62
C LYS A 5 -4.93 21.91 6.54
N LEU A 6 -5.16 21.27 5.40
CA LEU A 6 -4.71 19.91 5.10
C LEU A 6 -3.28 19.88 4.56
N TRP A 7 -3.00 20.78 3.62
CA TRP A 7 -1.73 20.82 2.88
C TRP A 7 -0.66 21.58 3.68
N THR A 8 -0.24 20.98 4.79
CA THR A 8 0.88 21.51 5.57
C THR A 8 2.21 21.01 5.01
N PRO A 9 3.32 21.76 5.19
CA PRO A 9 4.64 21.29 4.76
C PRO A 9 5.03 19.94 5.35
N GLU A 10 4.60 19.65 6.59
CA GLU A 10 4.84 18.40 7.27
C GLU A 10 4.11 17.23 6.58
N PHE A 11 2.84 17.43 6.23
CA PHE A 11 2.04 16.44 5.51
C PHE A 11 2.57 16.20 4.10
N LEU A 12 2.93 17.26 3.39
CA LEU A 12 3.56 17.17 2.05
C LEU A 12 4.90 16.45 2.10
N GLY A 13 5.71 16.69 3.12
CA GLY A 13 6.98 15.97 3.33
C GLY A 13 6.77 14.46 3.52
N MET A 14 5.79 14.05 4.32
CA MET A 14 5.46 12.63 4.52
C MET A 14 4.87 12.01 3.24
N GLY A 15 3.97 12.70 2.55
CA GLY A 15 3.40 12.24 1.27
C GLY A 15 4.47 12.10 0.17
N GLY A 16 5.38 13.07 0.05
CA GLY A 16 6.49 13.04 -0.89
C GLY A 16 7.47 11.90 -0.59
N SER A 17 7.84 11.70 0.68
CA SER A 17 8.69 10.59 1.06
C SER A 17 8.04 9.23 0.77
N ASN A 18 6.74 9.10 1.02
CA ASN A 18 5.98 7.89 0.69
C ASN A 18 5.93 7.64 -0.82
N LEU A 19 5.70 8.70 -1.62
CA LEU A 19 5.75 8.62 -3.09
C LEU A 19 7.09 8.05 -3.56
N PHE A 20 8.20 8.59 -3.10
CA PHE A 20 9.53 8.18 -3.56
C PHE A 20 9.92 6.78 -3.06
N LEU A 21 9.51 6.38 -1.85
CA LEU A 21 9.68 5.01 -1.34
C LEU A 21 8.95 4.00 -2.24
N PHE A 22 7.67 4.22 -2.49
CA PHE A 22 6.88 3.33 -3.34
C PHE A 22 7.30 3.39 -4.81
N MET A 23 7.71 4.57 -5.31
CA MET A 23 8.26 4.73 -6.65
C MET A 23 9.50 3.83 -6.84
N SER A 24 10.45 3.88 -5.90
CA SER A 24 11.64 3.00 -5.93
C SER A 24 11.25 1.53 -5.95
N GLN A 25 10.25 1.13 -5.15
CA GLN A 25 9.78 -0.26 -5.10
C GLN A 25 9.15 -0.68 -6.43
N TYR A 26 8.26 0.13 -7.02
CA TYR A 26 7.58 -0.24 -8.26
C TYR A 26 8.51 -0.18 -9.49
N ILE A 27 9.50 0.72 -9.50
CA ILE A 27 10.60 0.71 -10.48
C ILE A 27 11.33 -0.64 -10.41
N MET A 28 11.74 -1.07 -9.21
CA MET A 28 12.46 -2.32 -8.99
C MET A 28 11.61 -3.56 -9.36
N VAL A 29 10.30 -3.53 -9.11
CA VAL A 29 9.40 -4.64 -9.50
C VAL A 29 9.42 -4.87 -11.00
N ALA A 30 9.46 -3.81 -11.80
CA ALA A 30 9.43 -3.91 -13.24
C ALA A 30 10.82 -4.18 -13.87
N SER A 31 11.88 -3.61 -13.30
CA SER A 31 13.20 -3.59 -13.94
C SER A 31 14.21 -4.59 -13.39
N LEU A 32 14.09 -4.99 -12.11
CA LEU A 32 15.06 -5.91 -11.50
C LEU A 32 15.06 -7.32 -12.12
N PRO A 33 13.90 -7.92 -12.50
CA PRO A 33 13.89 -9.17 -13.24
C PRO A 33 14.71 -9.10 -14.52
N ILE A 34 14.55 -8.03 -15.29
CA ILE A 34 15.30 -7.80 -16.55
C ILE A 34 16.81 -7.71 -16.25
N PHE A 35 17.20 -6.96 -15.22
CA PHE A 35 18.60 -6.86 -14.79
C PHE A 35 19.19 -8.23 -14.42
N ILE A 36 18.46 -9.05 -13.67
CA ILE A 36 18.93 -10.38 -13.27
C ILE A 36 19.10 -11.28 -14.49
N MET A 37 18.14 -11.29 -15.41
CA MET A 37 18.15 -12.15 -16.58
C MET A 37 19.18 -11.70 -17.62
N GLU A 38 19.25 -10.42 -17.94
CA GLU A 38 20.09 -9.91 -19.05
C GLU A 38 21.51 -9.57 -18.61
N THR A 39 21.72 -9.12 -17.36
CA THR A 39 23.04 -8.66 -16.90
C THR A 39 23.78 -9.71 -16.08
N LEU A 40 23.07 -10.48 -15.26
CA LEU A 40 23.68 -11.50 -14.39
C LEU A 40 23.58 -12.93 -14.95
N GLY A 41 22.79 -13.14 -16.02
CA GLY A 41 22.58 -14.45 -16.62
C GLY A 41 21.68 -15.39 -15.80
N GLY A 42 20.93 -14.85 -14.81
CA GLY A 42 19.95 -15.60 -14.05
C GLY A 42 18.68 -15.90 -14.84
N GLY A 43 17.81 -16.74 -14.32
CA GLY A 43 16.53 -17.10 -14.93
C GLY A 43 15.32 -16.53 -14.19
N ASP A 44 14.13 -17.00 -14.57
CA ASP A 44 12.85 -16.61 -13.92
C ASP A 44 12.82 -16.95 -12.43
N MET A 45 13.48 -18.05 -12.03
CA MET A 45 13.54 -18.46 -10.64
C MET A 45 14.32 -17.45 -9.79
N GLU A 46 15.48 -17.02 -10.24
CA GLU A 46 16.35 -16.06 -9.55
C GLU A 46 15.65 -14.69 -9.44
N ALA A 47 15.00 -14.26 -10.51
CA ALA A 47 14.16 -13.06 -10.49
C ALA A 47 13.03 -13.16 -9.48
N GLY A 48 12.32 -14.29 -9.43
CA GLY A 48 11.27 -14.57 -8.47
C GLY A 48 11.76 -14.59 -7.02
N LEU A 49 12.94 -15.19 -6.76
CA LEU A 49 13.56 -15.21 -5.43
C LEU A 49 13.93 -13.81 -4.95
N ALA A 50 14.41 -12.93 -5.82
CA ALA A 50 14.71 -11.54 -5.48
C ALA A 50 13.44 -10.76 -5.06
N MET A 51 12.29 -10.99 -5.76
CA MET A 51 11.01 -10.40 -5.39
C MET A 51 10.50 -10.95 -4.04
N THR A 52 10.60 -12.27 -3.86
CA THR A 52 10.21 -12.95 -2.64
C THR A 52 11.04 -12.50 -1.43
N ALA A 53 12.35 -12.33 -1.59
CA ALA A 53 13.23 -11.84 -0.53
C ALA A 53 12.80 -10.48 0.01
N PHE A 54 12.43 -9.53 -0.87
CA PHE A 54 11.87 -8.24 -0.45
C PHE A 54 10.57 -8.43 0.33
N GLN A 55 9.65 -9.25 -0.17
CA GLN A 55 8.34 -9.45 0.46
C GLN A 55 8.48 -10.09 1.85
N ILE A 56 9.37 -11.08 1.99
CA ILE A 56 9.67 -11.69 3.30
C ILE A 56 10.24 -10.64 4.25
N GLY A 57 11.18 -9.81 3.80
CA GLY A 57 11.73 -8.73 4.61
C GLY A 57 10.66 -7.74 5.08
N ALA A 58 9.79 -7.31 4.17
CA ALA A 58 8.72 -6.37 4.49
C ALA A 58 7.72 -6.96 5.49
N VAL A 59 7.19 -8.16 5.23
CA VAL A 59 6.19 -8.82 6.10
C VAL A 59 6.77 -9.11 7.48
N SER A 60 8.01 -9.59 7.56
CA SER A 60 8.66 -9.92 8.83
C SER A 60 8.94 -8.69 9.70
N CYS A 61 9.30 -7.57 9.08
CA CYS A 61 9.68 -6.36 9.82
C CYS A 61 8.51 -5.43 10.15
N ARG A 62 7.34 -5.55 9.49
CA ARG A 62 6.20 -4.64 9.75
C ARG A 62 5.72 -4.61 11.20
N PRO A 63 5.47 -5.74 11.88
CA PRO A 63 5.04 -5.70 13.28
C PRO A 63 6.10 -5.06 14.19
N LEU A 64 7.38 -5.32 13.91
CA LEU A 64 8.49 -4.74 14.64
C LEU A 64 8.58 -3.22 14.40
N ALA A 65 8.38 -2.78 13.16
CA ALA A 65 8.38 -1.38 12.78
C ALA A 65 7.34 -0.58 13.59
N GLY A 66 6.11 -1.07 13.74
CA GLY A 66 5.07 -0.42 14.53
C GLY A 66 5.48 -0.19 15.97
N ARG A 67 6.02 -1.22 16.63
CA ARG A 67 6.52 -1.13 18.00
C ARG A 67 7.67 -0.10 18.13
N ILE A 68 8.63 -0.14 17.22
CA ILE A 68 9.77 0.79 17.23
C ILE A 68 9.28 2.23 17.05
N ILE A 69 8.35 2.48 16.12
CA ILE A 69 7.79 3.82 15.84
C ILE A 69 7.16 4.43 17.08
N ASP A 70 6.41 3.65 17.87
CA ASP A 70 5.76 4.13 19.07
C ASP A 70 6.73 4.28 20.26
N ALA A 71 7.84 3.51 20.26
CA ALA A 71 8.81 3.50 21.36
C ALA A 71 9.87 4.61 21.29
N VAL A 72 10.13 5.17 20.11
CA VAL A 72 11.25 6.11 19.90
C VAL A 72 10.77 7.45 19.33
N ASN A 73 11.70 8.43 19.29
CA ASN A 73 11.42 9.68 18.59
C ASN A 73 11.23 9.42 17.09
N LYS A 74 10.00 9.63 16.60
CA LYS A 74 9.58 9.27 15.24
C LYS A 74 10.37 9.99 14.16
N GLN A 75 10.76 11.25 14.39
CA GLN A 75 11.57 12.00 13.41
C GLN A 75 13.00 11.47 13.34
N ARG A 76 13.60 11.11 14.48
CA ARG A 76 14.93 10.49 14.48
C ARG A 76 14.91 9.12 13.80
N LEU A 77 13.85 8.34 14.06
CA LEU A 77 13.65 7.06 13.41
C LEU A 77 13.48 7.21 11.90
N MET A 78 12.65 8.14 11.45
CA MET A 78 12.44 8.40 10.01
C MET A 78 13.74 8.83 9.32
N ARG A 79 14.53 9.66 10.00
CA ARG A 79 15.86 10.04 9.51
C ARG A 79 16.79 8.83 9.35
N ALA A 80 16.87 7.98 10.37
CA ALA A 80 17.68 6.76 10.32
C ALA A 80 17.20 5.80 9.24
N ALA A 81 15.87 5.58 9.12
CA ALA A 81 15.28 4.71 8.12
C ALA A 81 15.52 5.20 6.70
N THR A 82 15.41 6.51 6.44
CA THR A 82 15.66 7.08 5.11
C THR A 82 17.14 7.12 4.75
N ILE A 83 18.06 7.29 5.72
CA ILE A 83 19.50 7.09 5.51
C ILE A 83 19.80 5.63 5.17
N ALA A 84 19.26 4.68 5.96
CA ALA A 84 19.45 3.26 5.68
C ALA A 84 18.89 2.87 4.30
N PHE A 85 17.73 3.43 3.92
CA PHE A 85 17.14 3.24 2.59
C PHE A 85 18.07 3.77 1.49
N PHE A 86 18.65 4.96 1.68
CA PHE A 86 19.62 5.54 0.74
C PHE A 86 20.84 4.64 0.60
N LEU A 87 21.41 4.16 1.70
CA LEU A 87 22.59 3.28 1.67
C LEU A 87 22.28 1.94 0.96
N VAL A 88 21.09 1.39 1.15
CA VAL A 88 20.66 0.18 0.43
C VAL A 88 20.51 0.44 -1.06
N MET A 89 19.88 1.55 -1.47
CA MET A 89 19.77 1.91 -2.89
C MET A 89 21.16 2.19 -3.52
N LEU A 90 22.03 2.83 -2.76
CA LEU A 90 23.41 3.07 -3.18
C LEU A 90 24.15 1.75 -3.39
N ALA A 91 24.00 0.77 -2.50
CA ALA A 91 24.68 -0.53 -2.58
C ALA A 91 24.29 -1.34 -3.82
N PHE A 92 23.09 -1.14 -4.39
CA PHE A 92 22.69 -1.79 -5.65
C PHE A 92 23.59 -1.45 -6.83
N ASN A 93 24.34 -0.32 -6.79
CA ASN A 93 25.24 0.07 -7.87
C ASN A 93 26.51 -0.82 -8.00
N TRP A 94 26.82 -1.61 -6.97
CA TRP A 94 28.02 -2.48 -6.95
C TRP A 94 27.68 -3.96 -6.87
N LEU A 95 26.45 -4.34 -7.21
CA LEU A 95 26.04 -5.75 -7.17
C LEU A 95 26.47 -6.51 -8.41
N HIS A 96 27.15 -7.64 -8.15
CA HIS A 96 27.65 -8.55 -9.19
C HIS A 96 27.28 -10.02 -8.92
N SER A 97 26.49 -10.33 -7.89
CA SER A 97 26.06 -11.69 -7.59
C SER A 97 24.60 -11.75 -7.15
N GLU A 98 23.93 -12.82 -7.50
CA GLU A 98 22.51 -13.07 -7.17
C GLU A 98 22.29 -13.16 -5.65
N GLN A 99 23.20 -13.81 -4.93
CA GLN A 99 23.10 -13.97 -3.46
C GLN A 99 23.13 -12.60 -2.77
N ALA A 100 23.98 -11.69 -3.24
CA ALA A 100 24.04 -10.34 -2.71
C ALA A 100 22.75 -9.55 -3.02
N ILE A 101 22.13 -9.80 -4.18
CA ILE A 101 20.81 -9.22 -4.51
C ILE A 101 19.74 -9.71 -3.55
N TYR A 102 19.66 -11.02 -3.27
CA TYR A 102 18.66 -11.56 -2.33
C TYR A 102 18.80 -10.96 -0.93
N ALA A 103 20.03 -10.90 -0.43
CA ALA A 103 20.31 -10.29 0.88
C ALA A 103 19.94 -8.80 0.90
N LEU A 104 20.29 -8.05 -0.15
CA LEU A 104 20.00 -6.63 -0.24
C LEU A 104 18.51 -6.36 -0.46
N ARG A 105 17.81 -7.20 -1.22
CA ARG A 105 16.34 -7.14 -1.37
C ARG A 105 15.61 -7.42 -0.06
N PHE A 106 16.05 -8.41 0.71
CA PHE A 106 15.50 -8.66 2.05
C PHE A 106 15.69 -7.43 2.95
N LEU A 107 16.91 -6.88 3.02
CA LEU A 107 17.20 -5.67 3.80
C LEU A 107 16.40 -4.46 3.31
N HIS A 108 16.27 -4.30 2.00
CA HIS A 108 15.40 -3.29 1.38
C HIS A 108 13.96 -3.44 1.87
N GLY A 109 13.40 -4.65 1.87
CA GLY A 109 12.06 -4.94 2.37
C GLY A 109 11.88 -4.54 3.85
N CYS A 110 12.83 -4.87 4.71
CA CYS A 110 12.82 -4.50 6.12
C CYS A 110 12.80 -2.97 6.31
N ILE A 111 13.71 -2.26 5.64
CA ILE A 111 13.82 -0.80 5.76
C ILE A 111 12.62 -0.10 5.13
N PHE A 112 12.14 -0.59 3.99
CA PHE A 112 10.93 -0.11 3.33
C PHE A 112 9.71 -0.23 4.25
N ALA A 113 9.53 -1.37 4.91
CA ALA A 113 8.44 -1.58 5.86
C ALA A 113 8.51 -0.57 7.02
N LEU A 114 9.70 -0.33 7.57
CA LEU A 114 9.91 0.65 8.64
C LEU A 114 9.61 2.07 8.17
N ALA A 115 10.18 2.49 7.03
CA ALA A 115 10.07 3.85 6.51
C ALA A 115 8.63 4.19 6.09
N THR A 116 7.95 3.29 5.36
CA THR A 116 6.57 3.50 4.90
C THR A 116 5.58 3.50 6.06
N THR A 117 5.76 2.61 7.06
CA THR A 117 4.92 2.60 8.26
C THR A 117 5.12 3.87 9.08
N ALA A 118 6.37 4.34 9.23
CA ALA A 118 6.68 5.58 9.94
C ALA A 118 6.08 6.80 9.22
N ALA A 119 6.24 6.90 7.90
CA ALA A 119 5.67 7.99 7.11
C ALA A 119 4.14 8.05 7.23
N ALA A 120 3.45 6.89 7.11
CA ALA A 120 2.00 6.80 7.22
C ALA A 120 1.49 7.13 8.65
N ALA A 121 2.17 6.63 9.68
CA ALA A 121 1.82 6.92 11.08
C ALA A 121 1.99 8.42 11.39
N MET A 122 3.11 9.02 10.96
CA MET A 122 3.35 10.45 11.15
C MET A 122 2.38 11.31 10.33
N ALA A 123 2.09 10.93 9.08
CA ALA A 123 1.07 11.61 8.27
C ALA A 123 -0.28 11.61 8.97
N ALA A 124 -0.72 10.47 9.51
CA ALA A 124 -1.98 10.36 10.24
C ALA A 124 -2.04 11.19 11.55
N LEU A 125 -0.88 11.42 12.19
CA LEU A 125 -0.78 12.21 13.42
C LEU A 125 -0.72 13.73 13.19
N VAL A 126 -0.22 14.19 12.03
CA VAL A 126 -0.21 15.63 11.69
C VAL A 126 -1.53 16.11 11.07
N LEU A 127 -2.40 15.19 10.67
CA LEU A 127 -3.70 15.53 10.08
C LEU A 127 -4.70 16.00 11.12
N PRO A 128 -5.49 17.06 10.82
CA PRO A 128 -6.60 17.46 11.68
C PRO A 128 -7.62 16.34 11.83
N ALA A 129 -8.18 16.18 13.02
CA ALA A 129 -9.19 15.15 13.29
C ALA A 129 -10.43 15.28 12.39
N SER A 130 -10.83 16.52 12.05
CA SER A 130 -11.97 16.85 11.18
C SER A 130 -11.77 16.49 9.70
N ARG A 131 -10.52 16.19 9.27
CA ARG A 131 -10.16 15.91 7.87
C ARG A 131 -9.25 14.69 7.71
N LYS A 132 -9.33 13.76 8.63
CA LYS A 132 -8.41 12.63 8.69
C LYS A 132 -8.61 11.64 7.54
N GLY A 133 -9.86 11.35 7.18
CA GLY A 133 -10.22 10.50 6.05
C GLY A 133 -9.79 11.10 4.72
N GLU A 134 -10.05 12.40 4.51
CA GLU A 134 -9.59 13.13 3.34
C GLU A 134 -8.06 13.11 3.25
N GLY A 135 -7.37 13.40 4.35
CA GLY A 135 -5.90 13.45 4.39
C GLY A 135 -5.23 12.09 4.18
N ILE A 136 -5.65 11.04 4.88
CA ILE A 136 -5.13 9.68 4.65
C ILE A 136 -5.41 9.27 3.21
N GLY A 137 -6.52 9.69 2.68
CA GLY A 137 -6.85 9.51 1.30
C GLY A 137 -5.84 10.12 0.33
N TYR A 138 -5.49 11.39 0.49
CA TYR A 138 -4.47 12.04 -0.32
C TYR A 138 -3.08 11.42 -0.10
N PHE A 139 -2.77 10.99 1.12
CA PHE A 139 -1.53 10.26 1.38
C PHE A 139 -1.47 8.95 0.57
N ALA A 140 -2.56 8.19 0.50
CA ALA A 140 -2.63 6.96 -0.29
C ALA A 140 -2.49 7.19 -1.81
N LEU A 141 -2.85 8.39 -2.34
CA LEU A 141 -2.61 8.73 -3.74
C LEU A 141 -1.14 8.69 -4.12
N SER A 142 -0.22 9.00 -3.20
CA SER A 142 1.22 8.92 -3.45
C SER A 142 1.64 7.49 -3.82
N THR A 143 1.07 6.49 -3.14
CA THR A 143 1.30 5.06 -3.46
C THR A 143 0.70 4.68 -4.81
N ASN A 144 -0.53 5.12 -5.10
CA ASN A 144 -1.20 4.80 -6.36
C ASN A 144 -0.48 5.44 -7.56
N LEU A 145 0.01 6.66 -7.41
CA LEU A 145 0.81 7.34 -8.44
C LEU A 145 2.12 6.58 -8.69
N ALA A 146 2.81 6.18 -7.62
CA ALA A 146 4.03 5.39 -7.72
C ALA A 146 3.81 4.04 -8.43
N MET A 147 2.67 3.39 -8.18
CA MET A 147 2.31 2.11 -8.79
C MET A 147 2.17 2.19 -10.32
N VAL A 148 1.67 3.32 -10.84
CA VAL A 148 1.48 3.52 -12.29
C VAL A 148 2.75 4.04 -12.94
N VAL A 149 3.36 5.05 -12.37
CA VAL A 149 4.52 5.74 -12.97
C VAL A 149 5.81 4.95 -12.77
N GLY A 150 5.94 4.25 -11.65
CA GLY A 150 7.15 3.49 -11.31
C GLY A 150 7.56 2.47 -12.37
N PRO A 151 6.70 1.52 -12.75
CA PRO A 151 7.03 0.54 -13.79
C PRO A 151 7.41 1.17 -15.12
N LEU A 152 6.73 2.23 -15.54
CA LEU A 152 7.04 2.95 -16.78
C LEU A 152 8.46 3.52 -16.76
N ILE A 153 8.81 4.22 -15.67
CA ILE A 153 10.17 4.75 -15.48
C ILE A 153 11.19 3.59 -15.45
N GLY A 154 10.89 2.51 -14.73
CA GLY A 154 11.79 1.36 -14.60
C GLY A 154 12.10 0.72 -15.94
N LEU A 155 11.10 0.46 -16.76
CA LEU A 155 11.26 -0.13 -18.10
C LEU A 155 12.01 0.81 -19.06
N VAL A 156 11.72 2.10 -19.03
CA VAL A 156 12.43 3.09 -19.85
C VAL A 156 13.90 3.17 -19.45
N LEU A 157 14.20 3.20 -18.15
CA LEU A 157 15.57 3.31 -17.66
C LEU A 157 16.38 2.06 -18.01
N ILE A 158 15.89 0.86 -17.71
CA ILE A 158 16.63 -0.36 -17.98
C ILE A 158 16.78 -0.62 -19.48
N GLY A 159 15.72 -0.39 -20.27
CA GLY A 159 15.71 -0.68 -21.71
C GLY A 159 16.53 0.30 -22.54
N ASN A 160 16.56 1.60 -22.19
CA ASN A 160 17.23 2.62 -23.01
C ASN A 160 18.58 3.09 -22.45
N PHE A 161 18.77 3.03 -21.12
CA PHE A 161 19.95 3.60 -20.45
C PHE A 161 20.75 2.57 -19.65
N GLY A 162 20.24 1.34 -19.52
CA GLY A 162 20.89 0.23 -18.83
C GLY A 162 20.84 0.30 -17.30
N SER A 163 21.46 -0.70 -16.67
CA SER A 163 21.40 -0.91 -15.21
C SER A 163 22.10 0.17 -14.39
N ILE A 164 23.17 0.76 -14.90
CA ILE A 164 23.91 1.84 -14.20
C ILE A 164 22.98 3.06 -14.01
N ALA A 165 22.30 3.48 -15.08
CA ALA A 165 21.37 4.61 -15.02
C ALA A 165 20.18 4.30 -14.10
N LEU A 166 19.66 3.06 -14.15
CA LEU A 166 18.58 2.59 -13.27
C LEU A 166 18.95 2.74 -11.78
N PHE A 167 20.08 2.16 -11.37
CA PHE A 167 20.48 2.20 -9.96
C PHE A 167 20.94 3.58 -9.50
N ALA A 168 21.56 4.38 -10.37
CA ALA A 168 21.85 5.78 -10.10
C ALA A 168 20.56 6.60 -9.85
N PHE A 169 19.53 6.39 -10.69
CA PHE A 169 18.22 7.03 -10.52
C PHE A 169 17.54 6.61 -9.22
N LEU A 170 17.56 5.32 -8.88
CA LEU A 170 17.01 4.81 -7.60
C LEU A 170 17.74 5.41 -6.39
N THR A 171 19.07 5.58 -6.48
CA THR A 171 19.87 6.24 -5.45
C THR A 171 19.48 7.72 -5.30
N ALA A 172 19.29 8.44 -6.42
CA ALA A 172 18.83 9.82 -6.40
C ALA A 172 17.41 9.93 -5.80
N LEU A 173 16.53 8.99 -6.14
CA LEU A 173 15.16 8.93 -5.58
C LEU A 173 15.18 8.66 -4.06
N ALA A 174 16.12 7.84 -3.59
CA ALA A 174 16.31 7.62 -2.15
C ALA A 174 16.85 8.86 -1.43
N ALA A 175 17.72 9.65 -2.07
CA ALA A 175 18.14 10.96 -1.56
C ALA A 175 16.96 11.94 -1.48
N LEU A 176 16.08 11.98 -2.50
CA LEU A 176 14.86 12.78 -2.47
C LEU A 176 13.90 12.30 -1.36
N THR A 177 13.83 11.00 -1.11
CA THR A 177 13.07 10.44 0.04
C THR A 177 13.56 11.03 1.37
N PHE A 178 14.89 11.04 1.57
CA PHE A 178 15.50 11.62 2.77
C PHE A 178 15.20 13.12 2.90
N LEU A 179 15.36 13.87 1.82
CA LEU A 179 15.09 15.31 1.81
C LEU A 179 13.62 15.61 2.12
N ALA A 180 12.68 14.94 1.46
CA ALA A 180 11.25 15.12 1.68
C ALA A 180 10.84 14.80 3.12
N ALA A 181 11.31 13.65 3.67
CA ALA A 181 10.97 13.22 5.02
C ALA A 181 11.55 14.13 6.12
N ASN A 182 12.63 14.85 5.85
CA ASN A 182 13.36 15.63 6.84
C ASN A 182 13.35 17.14 6.55
N ALA A 183 12.63 17.60 5.52
CA ALA A 183 12.56 19.02 5.12
C ALA A 183 12.02 19.94 6.23
N ARG A 184 11.17 19.42 7.11
CA ARG A 184 10.57 20.16 8.22
C ARG A 184 10.66 19.38 9.53
N ARG A 185 10.71 20.10 10.64
CA ARG A 185 10.55 19.52 11.97
C ARG A 185 9.06 19.28 12.22
N LEU A 186 8.74 18.07 12.61
CA LEU A 186 7.39 17.73 13.05
C LEU A 186 7.13 18.30 14.44
N PRO A 187 5.85 18.62 14.78
CA PRO A 187 5.48 19.04 16.12
C PRO A 187 5.95 18.04 17.19
N ASP A 188 6.37 18.55 18.34
CA ASP A 188 6.90 17.71 19.44
C ASP A 188 5.89 16.66 19.89
N GLU A 189 4.60 16.97 19.87
CA GLU A 189 3.50 16.05 20.21
C GLU A 189 3.45 14.82 19.27
N VAL A 190 3.78 15.02 17.98
CA VAL A 190 3.83 13.94 16.98
C VAL A 190 5.05 13.07 17.16
N VAL A 191 6.20 13.68 17.47
CA VAL A 191 7.49 12.95 17.50
C VAL A 191 7.78 12.26 18.81
N ARG A 192 7.12 12.66 19.92
CA ARG A 192 7.37 12.08 21.25
C ARG A 192 7.08 10.57 21.27
N PRO A 193 7.93 9.79 21.98
CA PRO A 193 7.62 8.39 22.25
C PRO A 193 6.32 8.27 23.05
N ALA A 194 5.61 7.17 22.88
CA ALA A 194 4.34 6.87 23.55
C ALA A 194 4.46 6.58 25.06
N GLY A 195 5.60 6.89 25.69
CA GLY A 195 5.87 6.59 27.10
C GLY A 195 6.54 5.22 27.29
N ARG A 196 6.87 4.89 28.56
CA ARG A 196 7.58 3.65 28.90
C ARG A 196 6.71 2.44 28.55
N GLN A 197 7.03 1.76 27.45
CA GLN A 197 6.46 0.44 27.16
C GLN A 197 6.90 -0.55 28.25
N LYS A 198 5.97 -1.36 28.73
CA LYS A 198 6.27 -2.41 29.71
C LYS A 198 7.40 -3.29 29.14
N LYS A 199 8.41 -3.59 29.97
CA LYS A 199 9.45 -4.56 29.62
C LYS A 199 8.79 -5.94 29.49
N GLY A 200 8.71 -6.46 28.27
CA GLY A 200 8.15 -7.77 27.95
C GLY A 200 7.92 -7.94 26.47
N PHE A 201 7.95 -9.18 25.99
CA PHE A 201 7.63 -9.57 24.61
C PHE A 201 6.20 -10.10 24.59
N HIS A 202 5.22 -9.19 24.52
CA HIS A 202 3.80 -9.57 24.39
C HIS A 202 3.32 -9.37 22.96
N LEU A 203 2.49 -10.25 22.44
CA LEU A 203 1.90 -10.13 21.09
C LEU A 203 1.18 -8.79 20.89
N SER A 204 0.59 -8.25 21.96
CA SER A 204 -0.05 -6.94 21.98
C SER A 204 0.90 -5.76 21.71
N ASP A 205 2.22 -5.96 21.77
CA ASP A 205 3.21 -4.94 21.47
C ASP A 205 3.44 -4.79 19.97
N PHE A 206 3.07 -5.81 19.18
CA PHE A 206 3.32 -5.90 17.75
C PHE A 206 2.04 -5.75 16.92
N ILE A 207 0.88 -6.05 17.51
CA ILE A 207 -0.43 -6.01 16.84
C ILE A 207 -1.40 -5.20 17.71
N GLU A 208 -2.05 -4.22 17.10
CA GLU A 208 -3.10 -3.45 17.76
C GLU A 208 -4.45 -4.16 17.63
N ARG A 209 -4.94 -4.72 18.75
CA ARG A 209 -6.19 -5.49 18.76
C ARG A 209 -7.40 -4.69 18.30
N ARG A 210 -7.45 -3.39 18.59
CA ARG A 210 -8.57 -2.52 18.20
C ARG A 210 -8.57 -2.25 16.68
N SER A 211 -7.39 -2.22 16.08
CA SER A 211 -7.21 -2.02 14.63
C SER A 211 -7.35 -3.31 13.83
N LEU A 212 -7.37 -4.49 14.48
CA LEU A 212 -7.33 -5.77 13.78
C LEU A 212 -8.53 -5.98 12.85
N ALA A 213 -9.74 -5.65 13.30
CA ALA A 213 -10.93 -5.82 12.46
C ALA A 213 -10.88 -4.94 11.20
N PRO A 214 -10.70 -3.60 11.28
CA PRO A 214 -10.57 -2.81 10.06
C PRO A 214 -9.33 -3.16 9.23
N ALA A 215 -8.23 -3.64 9.84
CA ALA A 215 -7.07 -4.12 9.11
C ALA A 215 -7.37 -5.38 8.30
N LEU A 216 -8.09 -6.35 8.86
CA LEU A 216 -8.51 -7.56 8.15
C LEU A 216 -9.52 -7.25 7.03
N LEU A 217 -10.48 -6.35 7.28
CA LEU A 217 -11.42 -5.90 6.25
C LEU A 217 -10.68 -5.21 5.09
N GLY A 218 -9.70 -4.35 5.39
CA GLY A 218 -8.82 -3.78 4.37
C GLY A 218 -7.99 -4.85 3.66
N GLY A 219 -7.45 -5.82 4.39
CA GLY A 219 -6.72 -6.96 3.84
C GLY A 219 -7.55 -7.75 2.83
N MET A 220 -8.83 -8.01 3.09
CA MET A 220 -9.72 -8.70 2.14
C MET A 220 -9.94 -7.89 0.85
N VAL A 221 -10.01 -6.55 0.93
CA VAL A 221 -10.01 -5.69 -0.27
C VAL A 221 -8.71 -5.87 -1.05
N PHE A 222 -7.57 -5.88 -0.35
CA PHE A 222 -6.26 -6.06 -0.97
C PHE A 222 -6.04 -7.49 -1.48
N PHE A 223 -6.70 -8.49 -0.92
CA PHE A 223 -6.68 -9.84 -1.48
C PHE A 223 -7.33 -9.87 -2.88
N ALA A 224 -8.51 -9.29 -3.03
CA ALA A 224 -9.17 -9.21 -4.34
C ALA A 224 -8.37 -8.32 -5.32
N TYR A 225 -7.82 -7.21 -4.85
CA TYR A 225 -6.94 -6.34 -5.63
C TYR A 225 -5.62 -7.03 -6.02
N GLY A 226 -5.06 -7.87 -5.15
CA GLY A 226 -3.88 -8.70 -5.43
C GLY A 226 -4.09 -9.65 -6.61
N GLY A 227 -5.32 -10.15 -6.78
CA GLY A 227 -5.72 -10.89 -7.98
C GLY A 227 -5.60 -10.05 -9.26
N ILE A 228 -6.01 -8.78 -9.22
CA ILE A 228 -5.84 -7.87 -10.37
C ILE A 228 -4.34 -7.65 -10.64
N LEU A 229 -3.57 -7.27 -9.62
CA LEU A 229 -2.15 -6.99 -9.77
C LEU A 229 -1.36 -8.15 -10.39
N THR A 230 -1.67 -9.37 -9.94
CA THR A 230 -0.91 -10.56 -10.31
C THR A 230 -1.34 -11.10 -11.68
N PHE A 231 -2.65 -11.12 -11.95
CA PHE A 231 -3.17 -11.91 -13.08
C PHE A 231 -3.70 -11.07 -14.25
N ILE A 232 -3.79 -9.73 -14.14
CA ILE A 232 -4.25 -8.90 -15.25
C ILE A 232 -3.43 -9.06 -16.54
N PRO A 233 -2.07 -9.15 -16.50
CA PRO A 233 -1.31 -9.32 -17.73
C PRO A 233 -1.63 -10.65 -18.42
N LEU A 234 -1.82 -11.71 -17.64
CA LEU A 234 -2.14 -13.05 -18.14
C LEU A 234 -3.60 -13.12 -18.67
N TYR A 235 -4.54 -12.52 -17.94
CA TYR A 235 -5.92 -12.46 -18.35
C TYR A 235 -6.10 -11.61 -19.62
N ALA A 236 -5.51 -10.43 -19.68
CA ALA A 236 -5.54 -9.60 -20.88
C ALA A 236 -4.89 -10.29 -22.08
N LYS A 237 -3.77 -11.02 -21.86
CA LYS A 237 -3.13 -11.84 -22.92
C LYS A 237 -4.08 -12.92 -23.45
N SER A 238 -4.84 -13.61 -22.57
CA SER A 238 -5.79 -14.64 -22.98
C SER A 238 -6.96 -14.09 -23.79
N LEU A 239 -7.24 -12.78 -23.67
CA LEU A 239 -8.29 -12.07 -24.41
C LEU A 239 -7.77 -11.33 -25.66
N GLY A 240 -6.47 -11.38 -25.94
CA GLY A 240 -5.84 -10.59 -27.02
C GLY A 240 -5.69 -9.09 -26.73
N LEU A 241 -5.83 -8.69 -25.45
CA LEU A 241 -5.81 -7.29 -24.99
C LEU A 241 -4.53 -6.96 -24.19
N GLN A 242 -3.43 -7.64 -24.48
CA GLN A 242 -2.18 -7.49 -23.71
C GLN A 242 -1.59 -6.05 -23.76
N ALA A 243 -1.70 -5.40 -24.94
CA ALA A 243 -1.21 -4.04 -25.13
C ALA A 243 -1.93 -3.01 -24.24
N GLU A 244 -3.19 -3.27 -23.89
CA GLU A 244 -4.06 -2.39 -23.12
C GLU A 244 -3.90 -2.53 -21.61
N THR A 245 -3.08 -3.48 -21.13
CA THR A 245 -2.87 -3.72 -19.69
C THR A 245 -2.34 -2.46 -18.98
N SER A 246 -1.41 -1.74 -19.61
CA SER A 246 -0.88 -0.49 -19.04
C SER A 246 -1.96 0.59 -18.97
N LEU A 247 -2.81 0.67 -19.99
CA LEU A 247 -3.90 1.64 -20.04
C LEU A 247 -4.96 1.37 -18.97
N PHE A 248 -5.21 0.10 -18.63
CA PHE A 248 -6.04 -0.27 -17.49
C PHE A 248 -5.55 0.40 -16.19
N PHE A 249 -4.27 0.26 -15.86
CA PHE A 249 -3.72 0.86 -14.63
C PHE A 249 -3.74 2.40 -14.68
N VAL A 250 -3.53 3.01 -15.84
CA VAL A 250 -3.64 4.46 -16.01
C VAL A 250 -5.06 4.93 -15.71
N VAL A 251 -6.09 4.30 -16.29
CA VAL A 251 -7.49 4.65 -16.05
C VAL A 251 -7.87 4.39 -14.60
N PHE A 252 -7.48 3.24 -14.04
CA PHE A 252 -7.71 2.89 -12.64
C PHE A 252 -7.16 3.95 -11.69
N ALA A 253 -5.89 4.37 -11.85
CA ALA A 253 -5.29 5.39 -11.00
C ALA A 253 -5.87 6.78 -11.25
N PHE A 254 -6.15 7.15 -12.50
CA PHE A 254 -6.77 8.43 -12.85
C PHE A 254 -8.13 8.60 -12.15
N VAL A 255 -8.96 7.57 -12.18
CA VAL A 255 -10.27 7.59 -11.51
C VAL A 255 -10.12 7.68 -9.99
N ILE A 256 -9.16 6.97 -9.40
CA ILE A 256 -8.86 7.11 -7.97
C ILE A 256 -8.50 8.56 -7.64
N ILE A 257 -7.65 9.20 -8.43
CA ILE A 257 -7.24 10.60 -8.22
C ILE A 257 -8.45 11.55 -8.32
N LEU A 258 -9.24 11.38 -9.37
CA LEU A 258 -10.38 12.24 -9.65
C LEU A 258 -11.48 12.15 -8.56
N THR A 259 -11.76 10.95 -8.07
CA THR A 259 -12.81 10.72 -7.07
C THR A 259 -12.38 11.05 -5.64
N ARG A 260 -11.08 11.21 -5.39
CA ARG A 260 -10.52 11.38 -4.06
C ARG A 260 -11.10 12.56 -3.25
N PRO A 261 -11.24 13.78 -3.80
CA PRO A 261 -11.76 14.91 -3.03
C PRO A 261 -13.20 14.67 -2.53
N VAL A 262 -14.00 13.97 -3.34
CA VAL A 262 -15.40 13.68 -3.01
C VAL A 262 -15.47 12.57 -1.95
N ILE A 263 -14.77 11.46 -2.17
CA ILE A 263 -14.77 10.30 -1.28
C ILE A 263 -14.23 10.66 0.11
N GLY A 264 -13.11 11.40 0.18
CA GLY A 264 -12.51 11.80 1.44
C GLY A 264 -13.41 12.71 2.26
N ARG A 265 -14.03 13.71 1.63
CA ARG A 265 -15.01 14.58 2.29
C ARG A 265 -16.24 13.84 2.75
N LEU A 266 -16.76 12.94 1.93
CA LEU A 266 -17.92 12.13 2.28
C LEU A 266 -17.66 11.27 3.52
N PHE A 267 -16.43 10.70 3.63
CA PHE A 267 -16.00 9.95 4.80
C PHE A 267 -15.99 10.82 6.07
N ASP A 268 -15.38 12.02 6.00
CA ASP A 268 -15.23 12.91 7.15
C ASP A 268 -16.55 13.58 7.57
N GLU A 269 -17.39 14.02 6.60
CA GLU A 269 -18.63 14.76 6.87
C GLU A 269 -19.82 13.87 7.23
N LYS A 270 -19.99 12.72 6.52
CA LYS A 270 -21.15 11.83 6.69
C LYS A 270 -20.80 10.52 7.40
N GLY A 271 -19.50 10.29 7.62
CA GLY A 271 -18.99 9.10 8.27
C GLY A 271 -18.67 7.95 7.30
N PRO A 272 -17.97 6.91 7.80
CA PRO A 272 -17.38 5.86 6.98
C PRO A 272 -18.41 5.05 6.17
N ASP A 273 -19.64 4.89 6.68
CA ASP A 273 -20.66 4.06 6.02
C ASP A 273 -21.03 4.61 4.65
N TRP A 274 -21.05 5.94 4.47
CA TRP A 274 -21.33 6.61 3.20
C TRP A 274 -20.24 6.44 2.14
N THR A 275 -19.07 6.00 2.54
CA THR A 275 -17.94 5.72 1.64
C THR A 275 -17.76 4.21 1.43
N VAL A 276 -17.88 3.42 2.50
CA VAL A 276 -17.56 2.00 2.49
C VAL A 276 -18.61 1.18 1.74
N TYR A 277 -19.91 1.40 1.98
CA TYR A 277 -20.95 0.63 1.27
C TYR A 277 -20.98 0.89 -0.24
N PRO A 278 -20.97 2.16 -0.73
CA PRO A 278 -20.85 2.41 -2.15
C PRO A 278 -19.53 1.88 -2.72
N GLY A 279 -18.44 1.97 -1.94
CA GLY A 279 -17.15 1.41 -2.31
C GLY A 279 -17.20 -0.10 -2.56
N PHE A 280 -17.84 -0.87 -1.67
CA PHE A 280 -18.06 -2.29 -1.87
C PHE A 280 -18.92 -2.59 -3.11
N ALA A 281 -20.00 -1.84 -3.31
CA ALA A 281 -20.88 -2.01 -4.48
C ALA A 281 -20.12 -1.76 -5.80
N CYS A 282 -19.36 -0.66 -5.88
CA CYS A 282 -18.54 -0.37 -7.05
C CYS A 282 -17.44 -1.42 -7.25
N PHE A 283 -16.74 -1.86 -6.17
CA PHE A 283 -15.66 -2.81 -6.31
C PHE A 283 -16.16 -4.19 -6.76
N ALA A 284 -17.29 -4.66 -6.21
CA ALA A 284 -17.94 -5.91 -6.64
C ALA A 284 -18.45 -5.82 -8.08
N ALA A 285 -19.14 -4.72 -8.42
CA ALA A 285 -19.61 -4.49 -9.80
C ALA A 285 -18.43 -4.43 -10.79
N GLY A 286 -17.32 -3.77 -10.39
CA GLY A 286 -16.11 -3.73 -11.17
C GLY A 286 -15.48 -5.11 -11.41
N MET A 287 -15.45 -5.98 -10.38
CA MET A 287 -14.98 -7.38 -10.52
C MET A 287 -15.87 -8.19 -11.48
N LEU A 288 -17.19 -8.03 -11.38
CA LEU A 288 -18.13 -8.68 -12.30
C LEU A 288 -17.96 -8.19 -13.74
N LEU A 289 -17.85 -6.88 -13.96
CA LEU A 289 -17.57 -6.31 -15.28
C LEU A 289 -16.22 -6.81 -15.82
N PHE A 290 -15.19 -6.83 -14.97
CA PHE A 290 -13.86 -7.29 -15.35
C PHE A 290 -13.83 -8.76 -15.74
N SER A 291 -14.65 -9.61 -15.12
CA SER A 291 -14.76 -11.02 -15.46
C SER A 291 -15.40 -11.28 -16.84
N GLN A 292 -16.11 -10.30 -17.38
CA GLN A 292 -16.84 -10.41 -18.67
C GLN A 292 -16.19 -9.57 -19.78
N VAL A 293 -14.95 -9.12 -19.56
CA VAL A 293 -14.21 -8.32 -20.55
C VAL A 293 -13.96 -9.12 -21.82
N GLY A 294 -14.32 -8.54 -22.96
CA GLY A 294 -14.01 -9.05 -24.30
C GLY A 294 -13.55 -7.95 -25.25
N THR A 295 -13.51 -6.70 -24.80
CA THR A 295 -13.12 -5.53 -25.60
C THR A 295 -12.28 -4.55 -24.80
N THR A 296 -11.47 -3.72 -25.47
CA THR A 296 -10.73 -2.62 -24.86
C THR A 296 -11.64 -1.69 -24.06
N ALA A 297 -12.81 -1.32 -24.60
CA ALA A 297 -13.76 -0.47 -23.89
C ALA A 297 -14.25 -1.12 -22.59
N GLY A 298 -14.60 -2.41 -22.60
CA GLY A 298 -14.99 -3.16 -21.41
C GLY A 298 -13.87 -3.20 -20.37
N LEU A 299 -12.63 -3.38 -20.81
CA LEU A 299 -11.45 -3.35 -19.93
C LEU A 299 -11.30 -1.99 -19.22
N LEU A 300 -11.45 -0.89 -19.96
CA LEU A 300 -11.29 0.47 -19.40
C LEU A 300 -12.47 0.86 -18.50
N VAL A 301 -13.70 0.47 -18.86
CA VAL A 301 -14.88 0.70 -18.00
C VAL A 301 -14.73 -0.08 -16.68
N SER A 302 -14.31 -1.34 -16.75
CA SER A 302 -14.06 -2.13 -15.53
C SER A 302 -12.96 -1.51 -14.66
N ALA A 303 -11.88 -1.00 -15.28
CA ALA A 303 -10.82 -0.27 -14.58
C ALA A 303 -11.35 0.96 -13.84
N ALA A 304 -12.23 1.74 -14.49
CA ALA A 304 -12.82 2.93 -13.89
C ALA A 304 -13.69 2.57 -12.68
N VAL A 305 -14.58 1.59 -12.81
CA VAL A 305 -15.48 1.15 -11.73
C VAL A 305 -14.69 0.55 -10.57
N LEU A 306 -13.69 -0.29 -10.86
CA LEU A 306 -12.76 -0.84 -9.86
C LEU A 306 -11.98 0.27 -9.15
N GLY A 307 -11.55 1.30 -9.89
CA GLY A 307 -10.84 2.45 -9.35
C GLY A 307 -11.67 3.23 -8.33
N ILE A 308 -12.97 3.47 -8.60
CA ILE A 308 -13.88 4.09 -7.63
C ILE A 308 -13.96 3.23 -6.36
N GLY A 309 -14.22 1.93 -6.50
CA GLY A 309 -14.40 1.01 -5.38
C GLY A 309 -13.15 0.89 -4.51
N PHE A 310 -12.01 0.56 -5.12
CA PHE A 310 -10.74 0.43 -4.41
C PHE A 310 -10.27 1.76 -3.81
N GLY A 311 -10.42 2.86 -4.56
CA GLY A 311 -10.09 4.21 -4.13
C GLY A 311 -10.92 4.65 -2.91
N ALA A 312 -12.13 4.15 -2.74
CA ALA A 312 -12.94 4.40 -1.55
C ALA A 312 -12.53 3.51 -0.37
N LEU A 313 -12.41 2.20 -0.60
CA LEU A 313 -12.24 1.20 0.46
C LEU A 313 -10.86 1.22 1.11
N SER A 314 -9.81 1.28 0.31
CA SER A 314 -8.43 1.19 0.81
C SER A 314 -8.11 2.24 1.89
N PRO A 315 -8.27 3.55 1.66
CA PRO A 315 -7.98 4.53 2.68
C PRO A 315 -9.04 4.62 3.77
N ALA A 316 -10.29 4.25 3.49
CA ALA A 316 -11.33 4.19 4.51
C ALA A 316 -10.94 3.18 5.60
N PHE A 317 -10.50 1.97 5.22
CA PHE A 317 -10.04 0.98 6.20
C PHE A 317 -8.73 1.36 6.87
N GLN A 318 -7.82 2.06 6.17
CA GLN A 318 -6.62 2.61 6.79
C GLN A 318 -6.98 3.63 7.89
N THR A 319 -7.88 4.56 7.57
CA THR A 319 -8.36 5.55 8.53
C THR A 319 -9.02 4.88 9.73
N LEU A 320 -9.94 3.96 9.51
CA LEU A 320 -10.62 3.20 10.57
C LEU A 320 -9.64 2.41 11.44
N ALA A 321 -8.59 1.81 10.84
CA ALA A 321 -7.58 1.08 11.60
C ALA A 321 -6.79 2.01 12.52
N VAL A 322 -6.36 3.16 12.03
CA VAL A 322 -5.60 4.15 12.81
C VAL A 322 -6.47 4.81 13.88
N GLU A 323 -7.71 5.18 13.55
CA GLU A 323 -8.64 5.83 14.50
C GLU A 323 -9.16 4.89 15.60
N SER A 324 -9.15 3.58 15.35
CA SER A 324 -9.52 2.58 16.36
C SER A 324 -8.52 2.48 17.51
N ALA A 325 -7.29 2.98 17.32
CA ALA A 325 -6.22 2.94 18.31
C ALA A 325 -5.99 4.29 18.99
N PRO A 326 -5.48 4.31 20.23
CA PRO A 326 -4.98 5.55 20.82
C PRO A 326 -3.85 6.16 19.97
N ALA A 327 -3.74 7.49 19.93
CA ALA A 327 -2.68 8.19 19.21
C ALA A 327 -1.26 7.72 19.58
N ALA A 328 -1.05 7.34 20.84
CA ALA A 328 0.19 6.76 21.35
C ALA A 328 0.56 5.42 20.71
N ARG A 329 -0.38 4.73 20.04
CA ARG A 329 -0.19 3.45 19.35
C ARG A 329 -0.44 3.54 17.84
N ALA A 330 -0.35 4.73 17.28
CA ALA A 330 -0.56 4.97 15.84
C ALA A 330 0.43 4.17 14.97
N GLY A 331 1.67 3.98 15.43
CA GLY A 331 2.68 3.17 14.73
C GLY A 331 2.28 1.70 14.66
N VAL A 332 1.89 1.10 15.79
CA VAL A 332 1.44 -0.32 15.82
C VAL A 332 0.14 -0.49 15.03
N ALA A 333 -0.81 0.46 15.12
CA ALA A 333 -2.05 0.42 14.36
C ALA A 333 -1.79 0.45 12.84
N THR A 334 -0.94 1.36 12.38
CA THR A 334 -0.54 1.47 10.98
C THR A 334 0.21 0.21 10.50
N ALA A 335 1.12 -0.31 11.34
CA ALA A 335 1.83 -1.55 11.04
C ALA A 335 0.88 -2.75 10.94
N THR A 336 -0.11 -2.87 11.84
CA THR A 336 -1.14 -3.92 11.81
C THR A 336 -1.93 -3.86 10.50
N TYR A 337 -2.30 -2.66 10.06
CA TYR A 337 -3.00 -2.47 8.79
C TYR A 337 -2.14 -2.91 7.61
N PHE A 338 -0.94 -2.38 7.44
CA PHE A 338 -0.08 -2.73 6.31
C PHE A 338 0.38 -4.20 6.32
N TRP A 339 0.58 -4.78 7.51
CA TRP A 339 0.89 -6.20 7.63
C TRP A 339 -0.24 -7.08 7.08
N SER A 340 -1.49 -6.74 7.39
CA SER A 340 -2.65 -7.41 6.82
C SER A 340 -2.70 -7.29 5.29
N LEU A 341 -2.37 -6.12 4.73
CA LEU A 341 -2.32 -5.91 3.29
C LEU A 341 -1.25 -6.77 2.60
N ASP A 342 -0.03 -6.73 3.13
CA ASP A 342 1.10 -7.47 2.54
C ASP A 342 0.85 -8.97 2.53
N ILE A 343 0.31 -9.52 3.63
CA ILE A 343 -0.08 -10.94 3.72
C ILE A 343 -1.20 -11.23 2.72
N SER A 344 -2.19 -10.37 2.64
CA SER A 344 -3.35 -10.59 1.77
C SER A 344 -2.98 -10.62 0.29
N VAL A 345 -2.12 -9.71 -0.16
CA VAL A 345 -1.61 -9.70 -1.54
C VAL A 345 -0.77 -10.96 -1.82
N GLY A 346 0.09 -11.34 -0.89
CA GLY A 346 0.88 -12.57 -1.01
C GLY A 346 0.02 -13.84 -1.08
N LEU A 347 -0.98 -13.95 -0.20
CA LEU A 347 -1.94 -15.06 -0.22
C LEU A 347 -2.78 -15.07 -1.49
N ALA A 348 -3.19 -13.90 -2.00
CA ALA A 348 -3.95 -13.79 -3.24
C ALA A 348 -3.17 -14.38 -4.42
N ALA A 349 -1.90 -14.06 -4.56
CA ALA A 349 -1.07 -14.58 -5.63
C ALA A 349 -1.03 -16.11 -5.63
N VAL A 350 -0.94 -16.74 -4.45
CA VAL A 350 -0.90 -18.21 -4.31
C VAL A 350 -2.29 -18.83 -4.47
N LEU A 351 -3.28 -18.37 -3.69
CA LEU A 351 -4.59 -19.02 -3.66
C LEU A 351 -5.37 -18.81 -4.95
N LEU A 352 -5.32 -17.61 -5.52
CA LEU A 352 -6.02 -17.32 -6.76
C LEU A 352 -5.36 -17.97 -7.98
N SER A 353 -4.05 -18.31 -7.92
CA SER A 353 -3.41 -19.07 -9.00
C SER A 353 -4.03 -20.47 -9.16
N PHE A 354 -4.34 -21.14 -8.05
CA PHE A 354 -5.02 -22.43 -8.09
C PHE A 354 -6.43 -22.31 -8.69
N VAL A 355 -7.16 -21.27 -8.31
CA VAL A 355 -8.51 -21.02 -8.87
C VAL A 355 -8.43 -20.71 -10.37
N ALA A 356 -7.48 -19.83 -10.77
CA ALA A 356 -7.31 -19.46 -12.17
C ALA A 356 -6.89 -20.66 -13.05
N ALA A 357 -6.02 -21.53 -12.53
CA ALA A 357 -5.60 -22.75 -13.24
C ALA A 357 -6.72 -23.77 -13.42
N GLN A 358 -7.62 -23.91 -12.44
CA GLN A 358 -8.71 -24.88 -12.47
C GLN A 358 -9.96 -24.38 -13.23
N PHE A 359 -10.33 -23.13 -13.00
CA PHE A 359 -11.60 -22.56 -13.42
C PHE A 359 -11.46 -21.37 -14.38
N GLY A 360 -10.24 -20.91 -14.64
CA GLY A 360 -9.96 -19.75 -15.49
C GLY A 360 -10.14 -18.40 -14.79
N TYR A 361 -9.61 -17.34 -15.42
CA TYR A 361 -9.59 -15.99 -14.87
C TYR A 361 -10.97 -15.37 -14.70
N ALA A 362 -11.88 -15.59 -15.66
CA ALA A 362 -13.24 -15.06 -15.60
C ALA A 362 -13.99 -15.55 -14.36
N PHE A 363 -13.89 -16.84 -14.05
CA PHE A 363 -14.47 -17.43 -12.83
C PHE A 363 -13.80 -16.86 -11.57
N MET A 364 -12.47 -16.76 -11.56
CA MET A 364 -11.70 -16.21 -10.45
C MET A 364 -12.18 -14.79 -10.09
N TYR A 365 -12.33 -13.90 -11.06
CA TYR A 365 -12.76 -12.53 -10.80
C TYR A 365 -14.27 -12.45 -10.52
N GLY A 366 -15.08 -13.07 -11.37
CA GLY A 366 -16.55 -12.98 -11.31
C GLY A 366 -17.16 -13.65 -10.10
N ILE A 367 -16.64 -14.79 -9.69
CA ILE A 367 -17.20 -15.55 -8.56
C ILE A 367 -16.34 -15.37 -7.31
N CYS A 368 -15.04 -15.77 -7.34
CA CYS A 368 -14.26 -15.81 -6.11
C CYS A 368 -13.97 -14.41 -5.55
N CYS A 369 -13.44 -13.48 -6.35
CA CYS A 369 -13.13 -12.14 -5.86
C CYS A 369 -14.40 -11.37 -5.48
N THR A 370 -15.49 -11.50 -6.26
CA THR A 370 -16.77 -10.86 -5.95
C THR A 370 -17.39 -11.41 -4.66
N ALA A 371 -17.36 -12.73 -4.45
CA ALA A 371 -17.83 -13.35 -3.21
C ALA A 371 -17.03 -12.88 -1.98
N ILE A 372 -15.71 -12.74 -2.09
CA ILE A 372 -14.87 -12.21 -1.03
C ILE A 372 -15.28 -10.77 -0.69
N ILE A 373 -15.52 -9.91 -1.68
CA ILE A 373 -15.95 -8.53 -1.45
C ILE A 373 -17.34 -8.48 -0.82
N PHE A 374 -18.28 -9.32 -1.26
CA PHE A 374 -19.61 -9.42 -0.63
C PHE A 374 -19.51 -9.88 0.83
N PHE A 375 -18.74 -10.93 1.10
CA PHE A 375 -18.51 -11.41 2.46
C PHE A 375 -17.85 -10.33 3.34
N ASN A 376 -16.90 -9.59 2.80
CA ASN A 376 -16.29 -8.46 3.47
C ASN A 376 -17.30 -7.37 3.85
N ALA A 377 -18.25 -7.05 2.96
CA ALA A 377 -19.32 -6.10 3.25
C ALA A 377 -20.24 -6.57 4.40
N VAL A 378 -20.54 -7.87 4.47
CA VAL A 378 -21.30 -8.48 5.57
C VAL A 378 -20.50 -8.38 6.90
N LEU A 379 -19.22 -8.70 6.87
CA LEU A 379 -18.34 -8.58 8.06
C LEU A 379 -18.24 -7.13 8.53
N TYR A 380 -18.11 -6.17 7.61
CA TYR A 380 -18.12 -4.75 7.95
C TYR A 380 -19.41 -4.33 8.63
N PHE A 381 -20.57 -4.78 8.10
CA PHE A 381 -21.87 -4.50 8.70
C PHE A 381 -21.99 -5.03 10.15
N ILE A 382 -21.54 -6.27 10.37
CA ILE A 382 -21.55 -6.89 11.73
C ILE A 382 -20.63 -6.12 12.66
N TRP A 383 -19.40 -5.83 12.23
CA TRP A 383 -18.44 -5.07 13.01
C TRP A 383 -18.96 -3.67 13.36
N ARG A 384 -19.55 -2.98 12.39
CA ARG A 384 -20.07 -1.62 12.59
C ARG A 384 -21.23 -1.57 13.58
N ARG A 385 -22.14 -2.53 13.52
CA ARG A 385 -23.25 -2.65 14.50
C ARG A 385 -22.75 -2.87 15.93
N THR A 386 -21.75 -3.72 16.11
CA THR A 386 -21.19 -4.01 17.45
C THR A 386 -20.44 -2.81 18.02
N HIS A 387 -19.77 -2.03 17.18
CA HIS A 387 -19.06 -0.82 17.61
C HIS A 387 -20.02 0.32 17.98
N ARG A 388 -21.08 0.56 17.24
CA ARG A 388 -22.10 1.56 17.57
C ARG A 388 -22.78 1.29 18.91
N LYS A 389 -23.12 0.04 19.20
CA LYS A 389 -23.72 -0.34 20.50
C LYS A 389 -22.77 -0.05 21.68
N LYS A 390 -21.47 -0.31 21.54
CA LYS A 390 -20.49 -0.03 22.59
C LYS A 390 -20.33 1.48 22.87
N GLN A 391 -20.36 2.31 21.85
CA GLN A 391 -20.28 3.77 22.03
C GLN A 391 -21.52 4.35 22.72
N SER A 392 -22.72 3.87 22.40
CA SER A 392 -23.96 4.31 23.10
C SER A 392 -24.01 3.90 24.58
N THR A 393 -23.47 2.72 24.93
CA THR A 393 -23.43 2.22 26.31
C THR A 393 -22.38 2.93 27.18
N THR A 394 -21.36 3.56 26.60
CA THR A 394 -20.31 4.30 27.34
C THR A 394 -20.70 5.77 27.55
N MET A 395 -21.74 6.27 26.90
CA MET A 395 -22.28 7.64 27.03
C MET A 395 -23.53 7.70 27.91
N SER A 396 -24.10 6.57 28.25
CA SER A 396 -25.17 6.41 29.26
C SER A 396 -24.57 6.05 30.63
#